data_55bee13421ff2bbb32098d4c02c4c6e6
#
_entry.id   55bee13421ff2bbb32098d4c02c4c6e6
#
_cell.length_a   1.000
_cell.length_b   1.000
_cell.length_c   1.000
_cell.angle_alpha   90.00
_cell.angle_beta   90.00
_cell.angle_gamma   90.00
#
_symmetry.space_group_name_H-M   'P 1'
#
loop_
_entity.id
_entity.type
_entity.pdbx_description
1 polymer ?
#
loop_
_entity_poly.entity_id
_entity_poly.type
_entity_poly.pdbx_seq_one_letter_code
_entity_poly.pdbx_strand_id
1 'polypeptide(L)'
;MAQQDKATLKQAFETGDAPTGSDFENLIDSQLNLAETTAQTINGPVNFAGGVTFAAVSAATVGGSTGTFGTITASAGTFTQVSANGIFGLAKAECYATGTGLISTTAINSYVVTNVGTSAEFTNQFTHNGSGRLTYTGSQTKTFMFDVDFTVSGVTAAQNVAVRLGKDGTSLAKTTMELRMAASSAPYAGHVGGIVTLTANSYVEVYSTATLNVSNILFEKLNLRAREV
;
A
#
# COMPACT_ATOMS: atom_id res chain seq x y z
N MET A 1 -36.61 -16.71 32.97
CA MET A 1 -37.68 -15.74 32.76
C MET A 1 -37.33 -14.79 31.66
N ALA A 2 -38.24 -14.17 30.97
CA ALA A 2 -37.92 -13.26 29.85
C ALA A 2 -37.66 -11.83 30.38
N GLN A 3 -36.63 -11.17 29.87
CA GLN A 3 -36.40 -9.75 30.13
C GLN A 3 -37.62 -8.93 29.73
N GLN A 4 -38.05 -8.04 30.59
CA GLN A 4 -39.17 -7.12 30.34
C GLN A 4 -38.65 -5.79 29.79
N ASP A 5 -39.40 -5.17 28.89
CA ASP A 5 -39.08 -3.83 28.41
C ASP A 5 -39.38 -2.77 29.51
N LYS A 6 -38.77 -1.61 29.36
CA LYS A 6 -38.86 -0.53 30.33
C LYS A 6 -40.27 0.02 30.53
N ALA A 7 -41.13 -0.03 29.53
CA ALA A 7 -42.51 0.43 29.64
C ALA A 7 -43.34 -0.51 30.49
N THR A 8 -43.20 -1.82 30.28
CA THR A 8 -43.84 -2.85 31.08
C THR A 8 -43.42 -2.82 32.54
N LEU A 9 -42.10 -2.66 32.80
CA LEU A 9 -41.60 -2.51 34.18
C LEU A 9 -42.12 -1.25 34.87
N LYS A 10 -42.18 -0.13 34.17
CA LYS A 10 -42.73 1.11 34.71
C LYS A 10 -44.19 0.96 35.13
N GLN A 11 -44.99 0.27 34.32
CA GLN A 11 -46.40 0.04 34.60
C GLN A 11 -46.59 -0.77 35.90
N ALA A 12 -45.77 -1.76 36.17
CA ALA A 12 -45.81 -2.56 37.39
C ALA A 12 -45.42 -1.79 38.68
N PHE A 13 -44.77 -0.64 38.54
CA PHE A 13 -44.27 0.18 39.66
C PHE A 13 -44.87 1.61 39.66
N GLU A 14 -46.06 1.84 39.09
CA GLU A 14 -46.71 3.14 39.09
C GLU A 14 -47.26 3.51 40.47
N THR A 15 -47.47 4.80 40.69
CA THR A 15 -47.98 5.33 41.97
C THR A 15 -49.36 4.73 42.31
N GLY A 16 -49.43 4.02 43.41
CA GLY A 16 -50.67 3.37 43.88
C GLY A 16 -50.73 1.88 43.61
N ASP A 17 -49.82 1.30 42.85
CA ASP A 17 -49.69 -0.11 42.62
C ASP A 17 -49.03 -0.80 43.85
N ALA A 18 -49.31 -2.06 44.04
CA ALA A 18 -48.65 -2.94 44.98
C ALA A 18 -47.86 -3.98 44.17
N PRO A 19 -46.59 -3.71 43.83
CA PRO A 19 -45.80 -4.67 43.05
C PRO A 19 -45.74 -6.03 43.71
N THR A 20 -45.87 -7.07 42.92
CA THR A 20 -45.76 -8.44 43.36
C THR A 20 -44.31 -8.91 43.44
N GLY A 21 -44.07 -10.07 44.07
CA GLY A 21 -42.72 -10.66 44.06
C GLY A 21 -42.22 -10.94 42.66
N SER A 22 -43.09 -11.31 41.72
CA SER A 22 -42.72 -11.50 40.30
C SER A 22 -42.34 -10.21 39.57
N ASP A 23 -42.89 -9.06 39.97
CA ASP A 23 -42.52 -7.78 39.39
C ASP A 23 -41.09 -7.38 39.79
N PHE A 24 -40.75 -7.66 41.05
CA PHE A 24 -39.38 -7.45 41.54
C PHE A 24 -38.41 -8.44 40.90
N GLU A 25 -38.74 -9.72 40.70
CA GLU A 25 -37.93 -10.68 39.99
C GLU A 25 -37.70 -10.24 38.54
N ASN A 26 -38.73 -9.78 37.82
CA ASN A 26 -38.62 -9.26 36.47
C ASN A 26 -37.73 -8.01 36.39
N LEU A 27 -37.80 -7.12 37.39
CA LEU A 27 -36.95 -5.97 37.48
C LEU A 27 -35.46 -6.36 37.60
N ILE A 28 -35.16 -7.30 38.48
CA ILE A 28 -33.82 -7.81 38.70
C ILE A 28 -33.30 -8.52 37.47
N ASP A 29 -34.11 -9.39 36.86
CA ASP A 29 -33.73 -10.14 35.67
C ASP A 29 -33.55 -9.25 34.43
N SER A 30 -34.16 -8.07 34.39
CA SER A 30 -34.07 -7.11 33.31
C SER A 30 -32.85 -6.18 33.41
N GLN A 31 -32.13 -6.19 34.51
CA GLN A 31 -30.91 -5.43 34.71
C GLN A 31 -29.68 -6.21 34.24
N LEU A 32 -28.73 -5.49 33.64
CA LEU A 32 -27.42 -6.06 33.35
C LEU A 32 -26.68 -6.30 34.67
N ASN A 33 -26.55 -7.56 35.08
CA ASN A 33 -25.84 -7.94 36.29
C ASN A 33 -24.35 -8.13 36.00
N LEU A 34 -23.53 -7.18 36.34
CA LEU A 34 -22.09 -7.22 36.07
C LEU A 34 -21.32 -8.25 36.95
N ALA A 35 -21.95 -8.79 37.97
CA ALA A 35 -21.36 -9.86 38.78
C ALA A 35 -21.73 -11.27 38.29
N GLU A 36 -22.65 -11.38 37.33
CA GLU A 36 -23.12 -12.67 36.80
C GLU A 36 -22.04 -13.29 35.90
N THR A 37 -21.77 -14.58 36.09
CA THR A 37 -20.77 -15.31 35.29
C THR A 37 -21.39 -16.00 34.08
N THR A 38 -22.73 -16.05 34.00
CA THR A 38 -23.45 -16.57 32.84
C THR A 38 -23.57 -15.49 31.73
N ALA A 39 -23.65 -15.94 30.47
CA ALA A 39 -23.79 -15.01 29.35
C ALA A 39 -25.12 -14.24 29.45
N GLN A 40 -25.03 -12.93 29.41
CA GLN A 40 -26.16 -12.01 29.35
C GLN A 40 -26.36 -11.50 27.94
N THR A 41 -27.60 -11.52 27.46
CA THR A 41 -27.93 -11.06 26.11
C THR A 41 -28.55 -9.66 26.18
N ILE A 42 -27.96 -8.72 25.46
CA ILE A 42 -28.49 -7.38 25.29
C ILE A 42 -29.01 -7.26 23.86
N ASN A 43 -30.33 -7.12 23.72
CA ASN A 43 -31.01 -7.10 22.43
C ASN A 43 -31.14 -5.67 21.80
N GLY A 44 -30.50 -4.68 22.36
CA GLY A 44 -30.58 -3.30 21.89
C GLY A 44 -29.25 -2.60 21.85
N PRO A 45 -29.20 -1.38 21.27
CA PRO A 45 -28.00 -0.56 21.27
C PRO A 45 -27.58 -0.23 22.71
N VAL A 46 -26.30 -0.45 23.01
CA VAL A 46 -25.70 -0.06 24.31
C VAL A 46 -24.76 1.10 24.05
N ASN A 47 -24.96 2.21 24.76
CA ASN A 47 -24.09 3.36 24.71
C ASN A 47 -23.27 3.42 26.00
N PHE A 48 -21.96 3.30 25.86
CA PHE A 48 -21.02 3.50 26.94
C PHE A 48 -20.45 4.91 26.83
N ALA A 49 -20.86 5.80 27.74
CA ALA A 49 -20.38 7.20 27.76
C ALA A 49 -18.91 7.31 28.23
N GLY A 50 -18.34 6.25 28.74
CA GLY A 50 -16.94 6.16 29.16
C GLY A 50 -16.18 5.04 28.44
N GLY A 51 -14.91 4.89 28.75
CA GLY A 51 -14.11 3.78 28.20
C GLY A 51 -14.62 2.42 28.66
N VAL A 52 -14.60 1.43 27.77
CA VAL A 52 -14.93 0.04 28.06
C VAL A 52 -13.70 -0.81 27.88
N THR A 53 -13.38 -1.62 28.87
CA THR A 53 -12.30 -2.60 28.78
C THR A 53 -12.90 -4.00 28.70
N PHE A 54 -12.60 -4.73 27.68
CA PHE A 54 -12.97 -6.13 27.53
C PHE A 54 -11.76 -7.01 27.81
N ALA A 55 -11.89 -7.98 28.67
CA ALA A 55 -10.85 -9.01 28.89
C ALA A 55 -10.65 -9.87 27.63
N ALA A 56 -11.74 -10.14 26.92
CA ALA A 56 -11.73 -10.78 25.61
C ALA A 56 -12.97 -10.36 24.82
N VAL A 57 -12.84 -10.18 23.53
CA VAL A 57 -13.95 -10.00 22.60
C VAL A 57 -13.94 -11.19 21.66
N SER A 58 -14.94 -12.06 21.80
CA SER A 58 -15.21 -13.13 20.84
C SER A 58 -16.47 -12.76 20.08
N ALA A 59 -16.33 -12.32 18.84
CA ALA A 59 -17.44 -11.89 18.00
C ALA A 59 -17.30 -12.50 16.60
N ALA A 60 -18.41 -13.01 16.06
CA ALA A 60 -18.45 -13.43 14.65
C ALA A 60 -18.26 -12.23 13.71
N THR A 61 -18.68 -11.05 14.14
CA THR A 61 -18.50 -9.80 13.40
C THR A 61 -18.40 -8.63 14.38
N VAL A 62 -17.33 -7.85 14.27
CA VAL A 62 -17.25 -6.53 14.88
C VAL A 62 -17.42 -5.54 13.72
N GLY A 63 -18.64 -5.08 13.52
CA GLY A 63 -19.00 -4.19 12.43
C GLY A 63 -19.37 -2.81 12.94
N GLY A 64 -18.95 -1.76 12.23
CA GLY A 64 -19.37 -0.38 12.44
C GLY A 64 -19.19 0.39 11.14
N SER A 65 -20.09 1.31 10.83
CA SER A 65 -19.98 2.18 9.66
C SER A 65 -18.77 3.12 9.75
N THR A 66 -18.32 3.41 10.96
CA THR A 66 -17.08 4.14 11.28
C THR A 66 -16.54 3.67 12.63
N GLY A 67 -15.49 2.89 12.61
CA GLY A 67 -14.73 2.53 13.82
C GLY A 67 -13.36 3.20 13.75
N THR A 68 -13.07 4.11 14.67
CA THR A 68 -11.70 4.65 14.81
C THR A 68 -10.97 3.82 15.85
N PHE A 69 -10.03 2.99 15.40
CA PHE A 69 -9.13 2.27 16.29
C PHE A 69 -7.82 3.08 16.37
N GLY A 70 -7.50 3.61 17.53
CA GLY A 70 -6.25 4.37 17.73
C GLY A 70 -5.01 3.47 17.57
N THR A 71 -5.07 2.26 18.10
CA THR A 71 -4.01 1.25 17.97
C THR A 71 -4.60 -0.14 18.18
N ILE A 72 -4.28 -1.07 17.29
CA ILE A 72 -4.54 -2.50 17.51
C ILE A 72 -3.19 -3.15 17.76
N THR A 73 -2.95 -3.55 19.01
CA THR A 73 -1.73 -4.27 19.39
C THR A 73 -2.09 -5.73 19.64
N ALA A 74 -1.52 -6.64 18.87
CA ALA A 74 -1.60 -8.07 19.09
C ALA A 74 -0.20 -8.61 19.39
N SER A 75 -0.03 -9.28 20.50
CA SER A 75 1.23 -9.98 20.84
C SER A 75 1.42 -11.25 20.00
N ALA A 76 0.35 -11.84 19.54
CA ALA A 76 0.31 -12.86 18.49
C ALA A 76 -1.09 -12.81 17.85
N GLY A 77 -1.15 -12.66 16.56
CA GLY A 77 -2.41 -12.61 15.81
C GLY A 77 -2.24 -13.20 14.42
N THR A 78 -3.11 -14.13 14.06
CA THR A 78 -3.23 -14.60 12.67
C THR A 78 -4.34 -13.79 12.03
N PHE A 79 -3.99 -12.86 11.16
CA PHE A 79 -4.96 -12.19 10.30
C PHE A 79 -5.10 -13.00 9.01
N THR A 80 -6.22 -13.70 8.86
CA THR A 80 -6.49 -14.49 7.65
C THR A 80 -6.77 -13.58 6.44
N GLN A 81 -7.35 -12.42 6.69
CA GLN A 81 -7.55 -11.39 5.69
C GLN A 81 -7.76 -10.04 6.39
N VAL A 82 -6.94 -9.08 6.06
CA VAL A 82 -7.18 -7.68 6.40
C VAL A 82 -7.52 -6.98 5.07
N SER A 83 -8.83 -6.88 4.77
CA SER A 83 -9.31 -6.08 3.64
C SER A 83 -9.56 -4.66 4.13
N ALA A 84 -8.67 -3.75 3.85
CA ALA A 84 -8.88 -2.33 4.07
C ALA A 84 -8.63 -1.59 2.76
N ASN A 85 -9.59 -0.79 2.37
CA ASN A 85 -9.30 0.38 1.54
C ASN A 85 -8.41 1.32 2.38
N GLY A 86 -7.15 0.99 2.56
CA GLY A 86 -6.23 1.73 3.40
C GLY A 86 -5.46 0.92 4.41
N ILE A 87 -5.37 -0.42 4.30
CA ILE A 87 -4.18 -1.05 4.84
C ILE A 87 -3.04 -0.48 4.03
N PHE A 88 -2.24 0.30 4.70
CA PHE A 88 -0.95 0.72 4.24
C PHE A 88 -0.03 -0.50 4.16
N GLY A 89 -0.35 -1.44 3.25
CA GLY A 89 0.65 -2.30 2.69
C GLY A 89 1.70 -1.37 2.13
N LEU A 90 2.96 -1.60 2.40
CA LEU A 90 4.06 -0.83 1.85
C LEU A 90 3.77 -0.55 0.38
N ALA A 91 3.75 0.71 -0.02
CA ALA A 91 3.52 1.08 -1.40
C ALA A 91 4.61 0.44 -2.26
N LYS A 92 4.21 -0.26 -3.30
CA LYS A 92 5.13 -0.99 -4.17
C LYS A 92 4.60 -1.07 -5.58
N ALA A 93 5.50 -1.13 -6.53
CA ALA A 93 5.16 -1.34 -7.94
C ALA A 93 6.29 -2.03 -8.67
N GLU A 94 5.94 -2.72 -9.73
CA GLU A 94 6.88 -3.30 -10.68
C GLU A 94 6.35 -3.14 -12.09
N CYS A 95 7.20 -2.70 -13.00
CA CYS A 95 6.92 -2.73 -14.43
C CYS A 95 8.14 -3.28 -15.18
N TYR A 96 7.89 -4.03 -16.23
CA TYR A 96 8.92 -4.69 -17.02
C TYR A 96 8.69 -4.49 -18.52
N ALA A 97 9.77 -4.51 -19.31
CA ALA A 97 9.69 -4.39 -20.75
C ALA A 97 9.00 -5.60 -21.38
N THR A 98 8.03 -5.34 -22.26
CA THR A 98 7.28 -6.36 -23.03
C THR A 98 7.91 -6.67 -24.38
N GLY A 99 8.99 -5.97 -24.73
CA GLY A 99 9.73 -6.12 -25.96
C GLY A 99 11.02 -5.32 -25.95
N THR A 100 11.72 -5.28 -27.05
CA THR A 100 12.91 -4.45 -27.21
C THR A 100 12.54 -3.00 -27.49
N GLY A 101 13.34 -2.05 -27.00
CA GLY A 101 13.16 -0.63 -27.23
C GLY A 101 14.44 0.03 -27.73
N LEU A 102 14.37 0.73 -28.86
CA LEU A 102 15.49 1.48 -29.40
C LEU A 102 15.46 2.92 -28.89
N ILE A 103 16.49 3.31 -28.15
CA ILE A 103 16.65 4.66 -27.64
C ILE A 103 17.69 5.41 -28.48
N SER A 104 17.26 6.48 -29.12
CA SER A 104 18.14 7.35 -29.91
C SER A 104 18.74 8.42 -29.04
N THR A 105 20.07 8.48 -28.96
CA THR A 105 20.80 9.54 -28.28
C THR A 105 21.30 10.56 -29.32
N THR A 106 21.04 11.84 -29.07
CA THR A 106 21.40 12.94 -30.00
C THR A 106 22.72 13.62 -29.66
N ALA A 107 23.17 13.41 -28.41
CA ALA A 107 24.45 13.96 -27.96
C ALA A 107 25.02 13.08 -26.84
N ILE A 108 26.35 13.03 -26.71
CA ILE A 108 27.06 12.37 -25.62
C ILE A 108 26.68 13.03 -24.30
N ASN A 109 26.43 12.21 -23.28
CA ASN A 109 26.02 12.65 -21.92
C ASN A 109 24.69 13.43 -21.87
N SER A 110 23.93 13.46 -22.97
CA SER A 110 22.57 13.99 -22.99
C SER A 110 21.59 12.87 -22.64
N TYR A 111 21.09 12.89 -21.42
CA TYR A 111 20.18 11.87 -20.91
C TYR A 111 18.78 12.05 -21.50
N VAL A 112 18.26 11.00 -22.07
CA VAL A 112 16.89 10.91 -22.60
C VAL A 112 16.10 9.86 -21.84
N VAL A 113 14.79 10.02 -21.78
CA VAL A 113 13.90 9.03 -21.15
C VAL A 113 14.01 7.71 -21.91
N THR A 114 14.23 6.63 -21.18
CA THR A 114 14.26 5.28 -21.72
C THR A 114 12.82 4.80 -21.94
N ASN A 115 12.24 5.25 -23.05
CA ASN A 115 10.86 4.95 -23.41
C ASN A 115 10.77 3.59 -24.13
N VAL A 116 10.78 2.51 -23.36
CA VAL A 116 10.49 1.15 -23.87
C VAL A 116 9.08 0.75 -23.44
N GLY A 117 8.37 0.04 -24.33
CA GLY A 117 7.04 -0.48 -23.98
C GLY A 117 7.12 -1.41 -22.77
N THR A 118 6.36 -1.12 -21.74
CA THR A 118 6.36 -1.88 -20.48
C THR A 118 4.95 -2.28 -20.08
N SER A 119 4.84 -3.38 -19.33
CA SER A 119 3.63 -3.78 -18.60
C SER A 119 3.89 -3.71 -17.09
N ALA A 120 2.85 -3.44 -16.33
CA ALA A 120 2.91 -3.53 -14.88
C ALA A 120 2.61 -4.96 -14.43
N GLU A 121 3.43 -5.52 -13.54
CA GLU A 121 3.14 -6.77 -12.85
C GLU A 121 2.17 -6.50 -11.70
N PHE A 122 2.45 -5.51 -10.91
CA PHE A 122 1.58 -5.04 -9.85
C PHE A 122 1.82 -3.56 -9.55
N THR A 123 0.77 -2.89 -9.06
CA THR A 123 0.84 -1.50 -8.61
C THR A 123 0.01 -1.33 -7.34
N ASN A 124 0.64 -0.95 -6.24
CA ASN A 124 -0.01 -0.55 -5.00
C ASN A 124 0.41 0.87 -4.67
N GLN A 125 -0.54 1.81 -4.67
CA GLN A 125 -0.30 3.26 -4.59
C GLN A 125 0.62 3.81 -5.70
N PHE A 126 0.66 3.14 -6.84
CA PHE A 126 1.31 3.61 -8.06
C PHE A 126 0.40 3.42 -9.26
N THR A 127 0.62 4.21 -10.29
CA THR A 127 0.11 3.96 -11.65
C THR A 127 1.29 3.82 -12.60
N HIS A 128 1.07 3.08 -13.68
CA HIS A 128 2.03 2.83 -14.74
C HIS A 128 1.51 3.38 -16.06
N ASN A 129 2.38 3.99 -16.86
CA ASN A 129 1.98 4.67 -18.12
C ASN A 129 2.20 3.85 -19.39
N GLY A 130 2.65 2.58 -19.29
CA GLY A 130 3.00 1.75 -20.44
C GLY A 130 4.36 2.01 -21.07
N SER A 131 5.14 2.96 -20.56
CA SER A 131 6.43 3.41 -21.12
C SER A 131 7.55 3.51 -20.08
N GLY A 132 7.49 2.72 -19.02
CA GLY A 132 8.53 2.64 -17.99
C GLY A 132 8.48 3.75 -16.95
N ARG A 133 7.36 4.44 -16.78
CA ARG A 133 7.13 5.42 -15.72
C ARG A 133 6.23 4.84 -14.64
N LEU A 134 6.62 4.99 -13.38
CA LEU A 134 5.83 4.71 -12.20
C LEU A 134 5.46 6.03 -11.51
N THR A 135 4.17 6.36 -11.45
CA THR A 135 3.65 7.56 -10.79
C THR A 135 3.05 7.18 -9.45
N TYR A 136 3.51 7.81 -8.39
CA TYR A 136 3.00 7.58 -7.04
C TYR A 136 1.64 8.27 -6.85
N THR A 137 0.63 7.52 -6.41
CA THR A 137 -0.75 7.99 -6.23
C THR A 137 -1.18 8.13 -4.77
N GLY A 138 -0.28 7.79 -3.83
CA GLY A 138 -0.56 7.97 -2.40
C GLY A 138 -0.64 9.44 -2.00
N SER A 139 -1.39 9.73 -0.95
CA SER A 139 -1.59 11.11 -0.46
C SER A 139 -0.48 11.62 0.46
N GLN A 140 0.34 10.72 1.02
CA GLN A 140 1.41 11.05 1.95
C GLN A 140 2.75 11.11 1.23
N THR A 141 3.63 12.03 1.63
CA THR A 141 5.03 11.99 1.18
C THR A 141 5.72 10.78 1.74
N LYS A 142 6.30 9.95 0.89
CA LYS A 142 6.96 8.70 1.26
C LYS A 142 8.31 8.55 0.57
N THR A 143 9.17 7.75 1.19
CA THR A 143 10.49 7.42 0.64
C THR A 143 10.49 5.99 0.12
N PHE A 144 11.06 5.81 -1.06
CA PHE A 144 11.07 4.55 -1.78
C PHE A 144 12.49 4.16 -2.18
N MET A 145 12.78 2.88 -2.12
CA MET A 145 13.88 2.31 -2.86
C MET A 145 13.39 1.93 -4.24
N PHE A 146 14.10 2.40 -5.25
CA PHE A 146 13.92 2.01 -6.64
C PHE A 146 15.09 1.15 -7.10
N ASP A 147 14.76 0.06 -7.79
CA ASP A 147 15.72 -0.85 -8.41
C ASP A 147 15.36 -1.01 -9.88
N VAL A 148 16.35 -0.93 -10.75
CA VAL A 148 16.24 -1.15 -12.19
C VAL A 148 17.22 -2.20 -12.62
N ASP A 149 16.72 -3.33 -13.09
CA ASP A 149 17.50 -4.32 -13.81
C ASP A 149 17.28 -4.13 -15.31
N PHE A 150 18.36 -4.11 -16.08
CA PHE A 150 18.26 -3.92 -17.51
C PHE A 150 19.29 -4.71 -18.29
N THR A 151 18.99 -5.00 -19.53
CA THR A 151 19.91 -5.56 -20.51
C THR A 151 19.90 -4.67 -21.73
N VAL A 152 21.08 -4.25 -22.15
CA VAL A 152 21.29 -3.39 -23.30
C VAL A 152 22.29 -4.00 -24.27
N SER A 153 22.08 -3.76 -25.56
CA SER A 153 23.08 -4.03 -26.58
C SER A 153 23.35 -2.75 -27.39
N GLY A 154 24.57 -2.60 -27.85
CA GLY A 154 24.94 -1.51 -28.72
C GLY A 154 24.55 -1.79 -30.15
N VAL A 155 24.17 -0.75 -30.89
CA VAL A 155 23.96 -0.85 -32.34
C VAL A 155 25.28 -0.67 -33.09
N THR A 156 26.27 -0.06 -32.45
CA THR A 156 27.63 0.12 -32.96
C THR A 156 28.67 -0.42 -31.97
N ALA A 157 29.84 -0.84 -32.49
CA ALA A 157 30.94 -1.35 -31.63
C ALA A 157 31.52 -0.23 -30.76
N ALA A 158 32.11 -0.64 -29.61
CA ALA A 158 32.81 0.24 -28.68
C ALA A 158 31.97 1.43 -28.19
N GLN A 159 30.80 1.12 -27.63
CA GLN A 159 29.87 2.08 -27.07
C GLN A 159 29.86 1.98 -25.53
N ASN A 160 29.82 3.15 -24.88
CA ASN A 160 29.53 3.21 -23.46
C ASN A 160 28.09 3.74 -23.26
N VAL A 161 27.35 3.12 -22.37
CA VAL A 161 25.98 3.50 -22.03
C VAL A 161 25.91 3.80 -20.54
N ALA A 162 25.36 4.95 -20.20
CA ALA A 162 25.03 5.28 -18.83
C ALA A 162 23.50 5.24 -18.65
N VAL A 163 23.08 4.62 -17.56
CA VAL A 163 21.67 4.51 -17.14
C VAL A 163 21.52 5.07 -15.74
N ARG A 164 20.43 5.78 -15.49
CA ARG A 164 20.09 6.32 -14.17
C ARG A 164 18.59 6.51 -13.99
N LEU A 165 18.18 6.68 -12.74
CA LEU A 165 16.82 7.09 -12.40
C LEU A 165 16.60 8.58 -12.72
N GLY A 166 15.35 8.94 -12.96
CA GLY A 166 14.90 10.32 -12.98
C GLY A 166 13.64 10.48 -12.15
N LYS A 167 13.45 11.66 -11.59
CA LYS A 167 12.28 12.06 -10.83
C LYS A 167 11.69 13.31 -11.45
N ASP A 168 10.39 13.29 -11.71
CA ASP A 168 9.61 14.45 -12.17
C ASP A 168 10.27 15.16 -13.38
N GLY A 169 10.75 14.38 -14.36
CA GLY A 169 11.41 14.89 -15.56
C GLY A 169 12.90 15.24 -15.39
N THR A 170 13.46 15.10 -14.20
CA THR A 170 14.87 15.44 -13.92
C THR A 170 15.68 14.18 -13.61
N SER A 171 16.75 13.95 -14.36
CA SER A 171 17.63 12.80 -14.15
C SER A 171 18.49 12.95 -12.89
N LEU A 172 18.63 11.86 -12.12
CA LEU A 172 19.31 11.84 -10.81
C LEU A 172 20.75 11.34 -10.95
N ALA A 173 21.72 12.23 -11.00
CA ALA A 173 23.13 11.90 -11.22
C ALA A 173 23.69 10.88 -10.21
N LYS A 174 23.23 10.91 -8.96
CA LYS A 174 23.68 9.99 -7.88
C LYS A 174 23.31 8.52 -8.12
N THR A 175 22.43 8.23 -9.08
CA THR A 175 21.98 6.86 -9.41
C THR A 175 22.59 6.36 -10.72
N THR A 176 23.67 6.98 -11.21
CA THR A 176 24.24 6.63 -12.51
C THR A 176 25.03 5.32 -12.44
N MET A 177 24.77 4.42 -13.38
CA MET A 177 25.61 3.29 -13.73
C MET A 177 26.08 3.42 -15.17
N GLU A 178 27.37 3.18 -15.41
CA GLU A 178 27.96 3.18 -16.75
C GLU A 178 28.42 1.78 -17.14
N LEU A 179 28.00 1.34 -18.32
CA LEU A 179 28.42 0.09 -18.95
C LEU A 179 29.33 0.39 -20.11
N ARG A 180 30.48 -0.29 -20.15
CA ARG A 180 31.42 -0.28 -21.28
C ARG A 180 31.19 -1.49 -22.16
N MET A 181 30.75 -1.27 -23.36
CA MET A 181 30.40 -2.33 -24.31
C MET A 181 31.49 -2.46 -25.37
N ALA A 182 32.18 -3.59 -25.38
CA ALA A 182 33.27 -3.85 -26.33
C ALA A 182 32.78 -4.33 -27.71
N ALA A 183 31.59 -4.91 -27.77
CA ALA A 183 30.99 -5.42 -29.00
C ALA A 183 29.59 -4.90 -29.22
N SER A 184 29.20 -4.65 -30.48
CA SER A 184 27.92 -4.05 -30.83
C SER A 184 26.70 -4.91 -30.55
N SER A 185 26.82 -6.23 -30.70
CA SER A 185 25.70 -7.16 -30.63
C SER A 185 25.63 -8.01 -29.35
N ALA A 186 26.62 -7.91 -28.47
CA ALA A 186 26.60 -8.64 -27.22
C ALA A 186 25.69 -7.92 -26.21
N PRO A 187 24.76 -8.64 -25.54
CA PRO A 187 23.95 -8.07 -24.48
C PRO A 187 24.79 -7.86 -23.21
N TYR A 188 24.60 -6.72 -22.58
CA TYR A 188 25.22 -6.35 -21.31
C TYR A 188 24.13 -6.09 -20.28
N ALA A 189 24.18 -6.81 -19.18
CA ALA A 189 23.28 -6.61 -18.06
C ALA A 189 23.81 -5.55 -17.09
N GLY A 190 22.92 -4.74 -16.57
CA GLY A 190 23.22 -3.73 -15.57
C GLY A 190 22.12 -3.61 -14.52
N HIS A 191 22.51 -3.00 -13.41
CA HIS A 191 21.60 -2.69 -12.33
C HIS A 191 21.85 -1.27 -11.86
N VAL A 192 20.77 -0.51 -11.64
CA VAL A 192 20.83 0.80 -11.00
C VAL A 192 19.79 0.90 -9.91
N GLY A 193 20.16 1.44 -8.77
CA GLY A 193 19.23 1.63 -7.66
C GLY A 193 19.41 2.99 -7.00
N GLY A 194 18.40 3.38 -6.24
CA GLY A 194 18.45 4.61 -5.47
C GLY A 194 17.24 4.84 -4.59
N ILE A 195 17.44 5.68 -3.58
CA ILE A 195 16.38 6.10 -2.67
C ILE A 195 15.82 7.43 -3.14
N VAL A 196 14.50 7.50 -3.33
CA VAL A 196 13.79 8.68 -3.84
C VAL A 196 12.56 8.95 -2.96
N THR A 197 12.43 10.19 -2.50
CA THR A 197 11.22 10.64 -1.79
C THR A 197 10.22 11.20 -2.82
N LEU A 198 8.98 10.70 -2.77
CA LEU A 198 7.88 11.09 -3.66
C LEU A 198 6.75 11.73 -2.86
N THR A 199 6.15 12.74 -3.44
CA THR A 199 4.87 13.33 -3.05
C THR A 199 3.77 12.81 -3.99
N ALA A 200 2.53 13.12 -3.69
CA ALA A 200 1.41 12.75 -4.56
C ALA A 200 1.66 13.21 -6.01
N ASN A 201 1.44 12.32 -6.96
CA ASN A 201 1.64 12.51 -8.40
C ASN A 201 3.10 12.67 -8.87
N SER A 202 4.08 12.64 -7.96
CA SER A 202 5.49 12.51 -8.36
C SER A 202 5.73 11.18 -9.06
N TYR A 203 6.64 11.15 -10.02
CA TYR A 203 6.93 9.95 -10.77
C TYR A 203 8.44 9.68 -10.89
N VAL A 204 8.75 8.41 -11.13
CA VAL A 204 10.10 7.95 -11.45
C VAL A 204 10.08 7.24 -12.80
N GLU A 205 11.11 7.47 -13.56
CA GLU A 205 11.37 6.88 -14.87
C GLU A 205 12.87 6.62 -15.05
N VAL A 206 13.22 5.84 -16.07
CA VAL A 206 14.60 5.51 -16.38
C VAL A 206 15.14 6.44 -17.46
N TYR A 207 16.34 6.92 -17.29
CA TYR A 207 17.08 7.73 -18.26
C TYR A 207 18.31 7.00 -18.74
N SER A 208 18.62 7.15 -20.02
CA SER A 208 19.85 6.59 -20.60
C SER A 208 20.54 7.58 -21.52
N THR A 209 21.83 7.40 -21.70
CA THR A 209 22.65 8.17 -22.64
C THR A 209 23.83 7.34 -23.14
N ALA A 210 24.34 7.67 -24.30
CA ALA A 210 25.67 7.25 -24.74
C ALA A 210 26.73 8.17 -24.15
N THR A 211 27.86 7.63 -23.66
CA THR A 211 28.92 8.43 -23.05
C THR A 211 30.22 8.45 -23.88
N LEU A 212 30.35 7.60 -24.89
CA LEU A 212 31.53 7.56 -25.77
C LEU A 212 31.22 8.01 -27.19
N ASN A 213 30.19 7.46 -27.82
CA ASN A 213 29.78 7.77 -29.19
C ASN A 213 28.28 8.01 -29.24
N VAL A 214 27.85 9.01 -30.01
CA VAL A 214 26.41 9.20 -30.25
C VAL A 214 25.90 8.02 -31.10
N SER A 215 25.02 7.26 -30.54
CA SER A 215 24.43 6.10 -31.23
C SER A 215 23.14 5.62 -30.52
N ASN A 216 22.42 4.77 -31.19
CA ASN A 216 21.24 4.14 -30.63
C ASN A 216 21.63 3.08 -29.59
N ILE A 217 20.84 3.00 -28.54
CA ILE A 217 20.94 2.00 -27.47
C ILE A 217 19.73 1.09 -27.59
N LEU A 218 19.95 -0.21 -27.72
CA LEU A 218 18.86 -1.19 -27.72
C LEU A 218 18.68 -1.75 -26.32
N PHE A 219 17.53 -1.45 -25.70
CA PHE A 219 17.12 -2.11 -24.48
C PHE A 219 16.39 -3.41 -24.84
N GLU A 220 16.95 -4.53 -24.40
CA GLU A 220 16.37 -5.87 -24.59
C GLU A 220 15.49 -6.26 -23.43
N LYS A 221 15.85 -5.78 -22.22
CA LYS A 221 15.09 -5.98 -20.98
C LYS A 221 15.18 -4.71 -20.15
N LEU A 222 14.10 -4.41 -19.46
CA LEU A 222 14.02 -3.40 -18.43
C LEU A 222 13.03 -3.86 -17.38
N ASN A 223 13.41 -3.81 -16.12
CA ASN A 223 12.51 -4.04 -14.99
C ASN A 223 12.72 -2.93 -13.98
N LEU A 224 11.71 -2.10 -13.75
CA LEU A 224 11.72 -1.03 -12.76
C LEU A 224 10.82 -1.42 -11.60
N ARG A 225 11.39 -1.49 -10.41
CA ARG A 225 10.72 -1.82 -9.16
C ARG A 225 10.78 -0.66 -8.18
N ALA A 226 9.69 -0.48 -7.44
CA ALA A 226 9.56 0.48 -6.34
C ALA A 226 9.10 -0.24 -5.09
N ARG A 227 9.71 0.05 -3.94
CA ARG A 227 9.28 -0.41 -2.62
C ARG A 227 9.47 0.69 -1.59
N GLU A 228 8.49 0.88 -0.74
CA GLU A 228 8.55 1.82 0.39
C GLU A 228 9.60 1.36 1.41
N VAL A 229 10.37 2.29 1.99
CA VAL A 229 11.41 2.05 3.00
C VAL A 229 11.11 2.80 4.29
#